data_d373ec5d42fd5d45498f6e095f0c7c84
#
_entry.id   d373ec5d42fd5d45498f6e095f0c7c84
#
_cell.length_a   1.000
_cell.length_b   1.000
_cell.length_c   1.000
_cell.angle_alpha   90.00
_cell.angle_beta   90.00
_cell.angle_gamma   90.00
#
_symmetry.space_group_name_H-M   'P 1'
#
loop_
_entity.id
_entity.type
_entity.pdbx_description
1 polymer ?
#
loop_
_entity_poly.entity_id
_entity_poly.type
_entity_poly.pdbx_seq_one_letter_code
_entity_poly.pdbx_strand_id
1 'polypeptide(L)'
;MAVSAALPSDSISTFWEEYPNIRIDAISNYEPPNFNVLDVDLGFTFEPPTGSDLVIVASRNVKYGFMATPEYLKKHGEPKSIEDLIANHRVCGKFGHYHYLKVWKDIMARSPRVCFSSNSNFSVIKILRAGGGIGVLPLQYANDGGLRLLTEIKETPEVTFYLVAHRLTKDIPKIRVVIDCYRKIMMSSWD
;
A
#
# COMPACT_ATOMS: atom_id res chain seq x y z
N MET A 1 7.11 -5.16 -2.76
CA MET A 1 5.95 -4.30 -2.49
C MET A 1 4.72 -4.96 -3.07
N ALA A 2 3.61 -5.11 -2.34
CA ALA A 2 2.45 -5.82 -2.86
C ALA A 2 1.68 -4.94 -3.85
N VAL A 3 2.05 -5.02 -5.12
CA VAL A 3 1.28 -4.42 -6.23
C VAL A 3 -0.09 -5.09 -6.36
N SER A 4 -0.22 -6.34 -5.92
CA SER A 4 -1.46 -7.12 -5.96
C SER A 4 -2.62 -6.54 -5.15
N ALA A 5 -2.33 -5.72 -4.11
CA ALA A 5 -3.35 -5.07 -3.30
C ALA A 5 -3.93 -3.79 -3.94
N ALA A 6 -3.34 -3.34 -5.04
CA ALA A 6 -3.73 -2.09 -5.70
C ALA A 6 -4.50 -2.32 -7.02
N LEU A 7 -4.79 -3.57 -7.37
CA LEU A 7 -5.56 -3.90 -8.58
C LEU A 7 -7.02 -4.13 -8.19
N PRO A 8 -7.97 -3.26 -8.57
CA PRO A 8 -9.38 -3.58 -8.54
C PRO A 8 -9.62 -4.81 -9.42
N SER A 9 -10.24 -5.85 -8.86
CA SER A 9 -10.48 -7.13 -9.52
C SER A 9 -11.16 -6.98 -10.89
N ASP A 10 -12.10 -6.07 -10.99
CA ASP A 10 -12.93 -5.89 -12.18
C ASP A 10 -12.16 -5.28 -13.37
N SER A 11 -11.21 -4.39 -13.09
CA SER A 11 -10.40 -3.76 -14.14
C SER A 11 -9.38 -4.72 -14.78
N ILE A 12 -8.92 -5.71 -14.02
CA ILE A 12 -7.92 -6.65 -14.53
C ILE A 12 -8.57 -7.78 -15.37
N SER A 13 -9.79 -8.22 -15.03
CA SER A 13 -10.51 -9.21 -15.83
C SER A 13 -10.80 -8.66 -17.23
N THR A 14 -11.31 -7.45 -17.35
CA THR A 14 -11.55 -6.76 -18.63
C THR A 14 -10.26 -6.59 -19.44
N PHE A 15 -9.12 -6.34 -18.76
CA PHE A 15 -7.84 -6.23 -19.45
C PHE A 15 -7.46 -7.52 -20.17
N TRP A 16 -7.63 -8.71 -19.56
CA TRP A 16 -7.32 -9.97 -20.23
C TRP A 16 -8.35 -10.41 -21.28
N GLU A 17 -9.57 -9.93 -21.22
CA GLU A 17 -10.54 -10.08 -22.33
C GLU A 17 -10.07 -9.32 -23.58
N GLU A 18 -9.51 -8.11 -23.39
CA GLU A 18 -8.99 -7.28 -24.47
C GLU A 18 -7.61 -7.73 -24.96
N TYR A 19 -6.75 -8.21 -24.03
CA TYR A 19 -5.35 -8.58 -24.30
C TYR A 19 -5.02 -10.02 -23.83
N PRO A 20 -5.65 -11.07 -24.39
CA PRO A 20 -5.55 -12.44 -23.88
C PRO A 20 -4.12 -13.03 -23.96
N ASN A 21 -3.27 -12.47 -24.80
CA ASN A 21 -1.89 -12.93 -24.98
C ASN A 21 -0.87 -12.19 -24.08
N ILE A 22 -1.31 -11.26 -23.22
CA ILE A 22 -0.41 -10.58 -22.30
C ILE A 22 -0.41 -11.31 -20.97
N ARG A 23 0.78 -11.77 -20.57
CA ARG A 23 1.06 -12.30 -19.24
C ARG A 23 1.69 -11.19 -18.38
N ILE A 24 1.21 -11.06 -17.15
CA ILE A 24 1.76 -10.15 -16.14
C ILE A 24 2.34 -11.01 -15.01
N ASP A 25 3.65 -10.93 -14.82
CA ASP A 25 4.34 -11.52 -13.68
C ASP A 25 4.57 -10.45 -12.61
N ALA A 26 3.87 -10.56 -11.47
CA ALA A 26 3.97 -9.59 -10.38
C ALA A 26 5.01 -10.04 -9.35
N ILE A 27 6.05 -9.26 -9.16
CA ILE A 27 7.12 -9.51 -8.21
C ILE A 27 7.00 -8.53 -7.05
N SER A 28 6.98 -9.05 -5.83
CA SER A 28 6.96 -8.23 -4.62
C SER A 28 8.30 -8.37 -3.89
N ASN A 29 9.15 -7.39 -4.05
CA ASN A 29 10.46 -7.34 -3.39
C ASN A 29 10.46 -6.32 -2.25
N TYR A 30 11.34 -6.56 -1.27
CA TYR A 30 11.61 -5.62 -0.20
C TYR A 30 12.40 -4.40 -0.68
N GLU A 31 13.32 -4.61 -1.60
CA GLU A 31 14.12 -3.58 -2.22
C GLU A 31 13.41 -3.01 -3.46
N PRO A 32 13.66 -1.74 -3.79
CA PRO A 32 13.20 -1.18 -5.07
C PRO A 32 13.69 -2.04 -6.23
N PRO A 33 12.88 -2.23 -7.27
CA PRO A 33 13.29 -2.99 -8.44
C PRO A 33 14.53 -2.35 -9.08
N ASN A 34 15.48 -3.17 -9.48
CA ASN A 34 16.65 -2.70 -10.20
C ASN A 34 16.31 -2.55 -11.68
N PHE A 35 15.94 -1.35 -12.08
CA PHE A 35 15.64 -1.04 -13.48
C PHE A 35 16.86 -1.04 -14.40
N ASN A 36 18.09 -0.93 -13.85
CA ASN A 36 19.31 -0.85 -14.66
C ASN A 36 19.61 -2.15 -15.44
N VAL A 37 19.11 -3.27 -14.98
CA VAL A 37 19.26 -4.58 -15.64
C VAL A 37 18.03 -5.01 -16.43
N LEU A 38 17.03 -4.13 -16.58
CA LEU A 38 15.76 -4.39 -17.27
C LEU A 38 15.01 -5.66 -16.76
N ASP A 39 15.23 -6.02 -15.49
CA ASP A 39 14.56 -7.18 -14.88
C ASP A 39 13.06 -6.97 -14.69
N VAL A 40 12.61 -5.72 -14.77
CA VAL A 40 11.21 -5.34 -14.64
C VAL A 40 10.85 -4.30 -15.70
N ASP A 41 9.68 -4.47 -16.32
CA ASP A 41 9.15 -3.51 -17.30
C ASP A 41 8.52 -2.30 -16.61
N LEU A 42 7.85 -2.53 -15.46
CA LEU A 42 7.14 -1.53 -14.67
C LEU A 42 7.38 -1.75 -13.18
N GLY A 43 7.43 -0.68 -12.43
CA GLY A 43 7.55 -0.77 -10.96
C GLY A 43 6.73 0.29 -10.26
N PHE A 44 6.28 -0.04 -9.04
CA PHE A 44 5.70 0.94 -8.13
C PHE A 44 6.73 1.36 -7.10
N THR A 45 6.90 2.66 -6.93
CA THR A 45 7.80 3.23 -5.93
C THR A 45 7.06 4.26 -5.08
N PHE A 46 7.57 4.51 -3.88
CA PHE A 46 7.05 5.54 -2.96
C PHE A 46 7.86 6.83 -3.04
N GLU A 47 8.99 6.78 -3.72
CA GLU A 47 9.86 7.92 -3.98
C GLU A 47 10.00 8.11 -5.48
N PRO A 48 10.14 9.36 -5.94
CA PRO A 48 10.47 9.61 -7.33
C PRO A 48 11.77 8.89 -7.72
N PRO A 49 11.86 8.30 -8.90
CA PRO A 49 13.08 7.68 -9.36
C PRO A 49 14.19 8.72 -9.50
N THR A 50 15.42 8.34 -9.13
CA THR A 50 16.59 9.22 -9.21
C THR A 50 17.39 9.05 -10.50
N GLY A 51 17.12 8.02 -11.31
CA GLY A 51 17.84 7.75 -12.56
C GLY A 51 17.24 8.45 -13.77
N SER A 52 18.09 8.92 -14.69
CA SER A 52 17.69 9.56 -15.95
C SER A 52 16.93 8.62 -16.90
N ASP A 53 17.15 7.32 -16.76
CA ASP A 53 16.56 6.29 -17.63
C ASP A 53 15.16 5.86 -17.18
N LEU A 54 14.73 6.34 -16.03
CA LEU A 54 13.41 6.05 -15.48
C LEU A 54 12.46 7.22 -15.70
N VAL A 55 11.21 6.91 -16.00
CA VAL A 55 10.17 7.91 -16.17
C VAL A 55 8.94 7.55 -15.32
N ILE A 56 8.38 8.56 -14.67
CA ILE A 56 7.10 8.42 -14.00
C ILE A 56 6.02 8.43 -15.08
N VAL A 57 5.30 7.32 -15.20
CA VAL A 57 4.21 7.18 -16.17
C VAL A 57 2.84 7.43 -15.56
N ALA A 58 2.72 7.31 -14.25
CA ALA A 58 1.57 7.74 -13.46
C ALA A 58 1.97 8.00 -12.01
N SER A 59 1.18 8.79 -11.29
CA SER A 59 1.32 8.96 -9.85
C SER A 59 -0.04 9.13 -9.20
N ARG A 60 -0.15 8.74 -7.93
CA ARG A 60 -1.37 8.90 -7.13
C ARG A 60 -1.03 9.11 -5.67
N ASN A 61 -1.73 10.04 -5.04
CA ASN A 61 -1.72 10.18 -3.60
C ASN A 61 -2.71 9.21 -2.96
N VAL A 62 -2.25 8.48 -1.97
CA VAL A 62 -3.06 7.53 -1.20
C VAL A 62 -3.07 7.96 0.26
N LYS A 63 -4.27 8.18 0.77
CA LYS A 63 -4.49 8.50 2.19
C LYS A 63 -4.54 7.22 3.00
N TYR A 64 -3.96 7.30 4.19
CA TYR A 64 -3.93 6.22 5.16
C TYR A 64 -4.72 6.59 6.39
N GLY A 65 -5.20 5.59 7.10
CA GLY A 65 -5.88 5.77 8.38
C GLY A 65 -5.57 4.64 9.34
N PHE A 66 -5.79 4.91 10.61
CA PHE A 66 -5.65 3.91 11.66
C PHE A 66 -6.89 3.02 11.70
N MET A 67 -6.69 1.72 11.75
CA MET A 67 -7.78 0.75 11.66
C MET A 67 -7.62 -0.37 12.66
N ALA A 68 -8.76 -0.86 13.17
CA ALA A 68 -8.87 -2.04 13.98
C ALA A 68 -10.24 -2.69 13.77
N THR A 69 -10.45 -3.91 14.28
CA THR A 69 -11.78 -4.50 14.28
C THR A 69 -12.67 -3.90 15.37
N PRO A 70 -14.01 -3.85 15.16
CA PRO A 70 -14.97 -3.42 16.19
C PRO A 70 -14.83 -4.22 17.50
N GLU A 71 -14.55 -5.51 17.41
CA GLU A 71 -14.37 -6.41 18.58
C GLU A 71 -13.14 -6.00 19.38
N TYR A 72 -12.02 -5.66 18.71
CA TYR A 72 -10.84 -5.15 19.39
C TYR A 72 -11.15 -3.87 20.15
N LEU A 73 -11.82 -2.91 19.48
CA LEU A 73 -12.16 -1.61 20.07
C LEU A 73 -13.18 -1.74 21.19
N LYS A 74 -14.15 -2.65 21.09
CA LYS A 74 -15.10 -2.95 22.17
C LYS A 74 -14.39 -3.44 23.43
N LYS A 75 -13.33 -4.24 23.27
CA LYS A 75 -12.59 -4.84 24.38
C LYS A 75 -11.56 -3.91 25.00
N HIS A 76 -10.91 -3.08 24.19
CA HIS A 76 -9.74 -2.28 24.59
C HIS A 76 -9.98 -0.77 24.59
N GLY A 77 -11.14 -0.32 24.15
CA GLY A 77 -11.43 1.10 23.89
C GLY A 77 -10.90 1.57 22.54
N GLU A 78 -11.34 2.75 22.12
CA GLU A 78 -10.81 3.46 20.96
C GLU A 78 -9.77 4.49 21.43
N PRO A 79 -8.54 4.50 20.89
CA PRO A 79 -7.55 5.49 21.28
C PRO A 79 -7.98 6.89 20.88
N LYS A 80 -7.79 7.84 21.77
CA LYS A 80 -8.18 9.25 21.57
C LYS A 80 -7.08 10.10 20.95
N SER A 81 -5.86 9.58 20.91
CA SER A 81 -4.68 10.24 20.37
C SER A 81 -3.60 9.23 19.99
N ILE A 82 -2.57 9.71 19.29
CA ILE A 82 -1.35 8.91 19.00
C ILE A 82 -0.68 8.45 20.30
N GLU A 83 -0.60 9.31 21.30
CA GLU A 83 0.04 8.99 22.58
C GLU A 83 -0.74 7.89 23.34
N ASP A 84 -2.07 7.95 23.29
CA ASP A 84 -2.94 6.93 23.87
C ASP A 84 -2.77 5.59 23.12
N LEU A 85 -2.71 5.63 21.79
CA LEU A 85 -2.44 4.46 20.97
C LEU A 85 -1.10 3.81 21.35
N ILE A 86 -0.03 4.59 21.47
CA ILE A 86 1.31 4.10 21.83
C ILE A 86 1.30 3.47 23.21
N ALA A 87 0.70 4.14 24.20
CA ALA A 87 0.76 3.71 25.59
C ALA A 87 -0.12 2.49 25.89
N ASN A 88 -1.30 2.41 25.29
CA ASN A 88 -2.36 1.52 25.77
C ASN A 88 -2.79 0.43 24.79
N HIS A 89 -2.43 0.55 23.51
CA HIS A 89 -2.92 -0.37 22.49
C HIS A 89 -1.84 -1.26 21.89
N ARG A 90 -2.25 -2.43 21.40
CA ARG A 90 -1.40 -3.31 20.59
C ARG A 90 -1.26 -2.73 19.19
N VAL A 91 -0.03 -2.73 18.69
CA VAL A 91 0.32 -2.21 17.38
C VAL A 91 0.71 -3.35 16.47
N CYS A 92 0.08 -3.41 15.28
CA CYS A 92 0.38 -4.38 14.24
C CYS A 92 0.70 -3.64 12.95
N GLY A 93 1.90 -3.80 12.43
CA GLY A 93 2.31 -3.01 11.30
C GLY A 93 3.36 -3.62 10.40
N LYS A 94 3.76 -2.83 9.45
CA LYS A 94 4.83 -3.18 8.54
C LYS A 94 6.16 -2.67 9.06
N PHE A 95 7.20 -3.46 8.89
CA PHE A 95 8.58 -3.00 9.04
C PHE A 95 9.21 -2.75 7.66
N GLY A 96 10.33 -2.00 7.62
CA GLY A 96 11.05 -1.69 6.39
C GLY A 96 10.76 -0.30 5.85
N HIS A 97 10.62 -0.16 4.53
CA HIS A 97 10.51 1.12 3.81
C HIS A 97 9.24 1.95 4.12
N TYR A 98 8.90 2.12 5.42
CA TYR A 98 7.79 2.99 5.86
C TYR A 98 8.25 4.37 6.34
N HIS A 99 9.46 4.76 5.93
CA HIS A 99 9.99 6.09 6.26
C HIS A 99 9.11 7.24 5.72
N TYR A 100 8.30 6.98 4.69
CA TYR A 100 7.33 7.93 4.16
C TYR A 100 6.08 8.11 5.04
N LEU A 101 5.75 7.14 5.90
CA LEU A 101 4.72 7.27 6.92
C LEU A 101 5.36 7.65 8.26
N LYS A 102 5.85 8.89 8.38
CA LYS A 102 6.61 9.37 9.55
C LYS A 102 5.90 9.10 10.88
N VAL A 103 4.60 9.39 10.95
CA VAL A 103 3.78 9.13 12.15
C VAL A 103 3.79 7.65 12.52
N TRP A 104 3.63 6.77 11.53
CA TRP A 104 3.64 5.33 11.78
C TRP A 104 5.01 4.81 12.22
N LYS A 105 6.08 5.32 11.61
CA LYS A 105 7.45 5.00 12.00
C LYS A 105 7.71 5.38 13.47
N ASP A 106 7.23 6.55 13.89
CA ASP A 106 7.33 7.00 15.28
C ASP A 106 6.56 6.09 16.25
N ILE A 107 5.30 5.75 15.90
CA ILE A 107 4.48 4.82 16.67
C ILE A 107 5.17 3.46 16.82
N MET A 108 5.68 2.90 15.73
CA MET A 108 6.37 1.60 15.75
C MET A 108 7.66 1.62 16.58
N ALA A 109 8.37 2.75 16.61
CA ALA A 109 9.59 2.90 17.40
C ALA A 109 9.33 3.10 18.89
N ARG A 110 8.25 3.79 19.25
CA ARG A 110 7.94 4.18 20.64
C ARG A 110 7.00 3.21 21.35
N SER A 111 6.19 2.46 20.64
CA SER A 111 5.22 1.56 21.27
C SER A 111 5.89 0.36 21.93
N PRO A 112 5.66 0.13 23.23
CA PRO A 112 6.14 -1.07 23.92
C PRO A 112 5.32 -2.32 23.56
N ARG A 113 4.23 -2.16 22.80
CA ARG A 113 3.26 -3.22 22.48
C ARG A 113 3.16 -3.49 21.00
N VAL A 114 4.27 -3.41 20.27
CA VAL A 114 4.34 -3.91 18.90
C VAL A 114 4.26 -5.43 18.96
N CYS A 115 3.08 -5.98 18.67
CA CYS A 115 2.83 -7.42 18.80
C CYS A 115 2.96 -8.19 17.48
N PHE A 116 2.94 -7.49 16.35
CA PHE A 116 3.14 -8.10 15.05
C PHE A 116 3.76 -7.10 14.08
N SER A 117 4.75 -7.56 13.34
CA SER A 117 5.32 -6.82 12.22
C SER A 117 5.64 -7.73 11.04
N SER A 118 5.45 -7.24 9.81
CA SER A 118 5.72 -7.98 8.58
C SER A 118 6.10 -7.02 7.46
N ASN A 119 6.82 -7.50 6.46
CA ASN A 119 7.02 -6.76 5.21
C ASN A 119 5.85 -6.95 4.22
N SER A 120 4.90 -7.82 4.53
CA SER A 120 3.72 -8.12 3.73
C SER A 120 2.48 -7.39 4.25
N ASN A 121 1.85 -6.55 3.41
CA ASN A 121 0.56 -5.93 3.72
C ASN A 121 -0.51 -6.98 3.99
N PHE A 122 -0.52 -8.06 3.20
CA PHE A 122 -1.49 -9.15 3.36
C PHE A 122 -1.43 -9.78 4.76
N SER A 123 -0.22 -10.03 5.27
CA SER A 123 -0.02 -10.57 6.62
C SER A 123 -0.52 -9.59 7.69
N VAL A 124 -0.22 -8.30 7.54
CA VAL A 124 -0.68 -7.26 8.46
C VAL A 124 -2.21 -7.19 8.46
N ILE A 125 -2.85 -7.15 7.28
CA ILE A 125 -4.31 -7.11 7.15
C ILE A 125 -4.95 -8.34 7.80
N LYS A 126 -4.41 -9.54 7.58
CA LYS A 126 -4.91 -10.77 8.22
C LYS A 126 -4.88 -10.70 9.75
N ILE A 127 -3.78 -10.22 10.32
CA ILE A 127 -3.66 -10.10 11.78
C ILE A 127 -4.60 -9.02 12.32
N LEU A 128 -4.74 -7.89 11.63
CA LEU A 128 -5.69 -6.85 12.02
C LEU A 128 -7.14 -7.38 12.02
N ARG A 129 -7.56 -8.09 10.96
CA ARG A 129 -8.88 -8.71 10.86
C ARG A 129 -9.14 -9.79 11.92
N ALA A 130 -8.09 -10.41 12.43
CA ALA A 130 -8.16 -11.33 13.55
C ALA A 130 -8.20 -10.63 14.93
N GLY A 131 -8.30 -9.30 14.97
CA GLY A 131 -8.34 -8.54 16.22
C GLY A 131 -6.97 -8.42 16.89
N GLY A 132 -5.88 -8.50 16.12
CA GLY A 132 -4.51 -8.44 16.64
C GLY A 132 -4.16 -7.11 17.31
N GLY A 133 -4.73 -6.00 16.85
CA GLY A 133 -4.44 -4.67 17.37
C GLY A 133 -4.87 -3.56 16.42
N ILE A 134 -4.16 -2.44 16.48
CA ILE A 134 -4.35 -1.28 15.60
C ILE A 134 -3.21 -1.23 14.59
N GLY A 135 -3.55 -0.93 13.34
CA GLY A 135 -2.58 -0.73 12.27
C GLY A 135 -2.94 0.46 11.39
N VAL A 136 -1.98 0.86 10.54
CA VAL A 136 -2.21 1.89 9.53
C VAL A 136 -2.31 1.25 8.15
N LEU A 137 -3.41 1.53 7.44
CA LEU A 137 -3.70 0.99 6.11
C LEU A 137 -4.24 2.11 5.19
N PRO A 138 -4.14 1.93 3.87
CA PRO A 138 -4.85 2.79 2.93
C PRO A 138 -6.35 2.85 3.25
N LEU A 139 -6.98 4.03 3.08
CA LEU A 139 -8.39 4.23 3.45
C LEU A 139 -9.36 3.30 2.73
N GLN A 140 -9.01 2.79 1.56
CA GLN A 140 -9.80 1.77 0.84
C GLN A 140 -10.07 0.49 1.63
N TYR A 141 -9.30 0.23 2.69
CA TYR A 141 -9.54 -0.90 3.60
C TYR A 141 -10.49 -0.56 4.75
N ALA A 142 -10.91 0.69 4.86
CA ALA A 142 -11.92 1.09 5.84
C ALA A 142 -13.26 0.46 5.44
N ASN A 143 -13.91 -0.19 6.40
CA ASN A 143 -15.17 -0.92 6.19
C ASN A 143 -15.08 -2.16 5.29
N ASP A 144 -13.87 -2.55 4.87
CA ASP A 144 -13.63 -3.80 4.16
C ASP A 144 -13.18 -4.89 5.13
N GLY A 145 -13.85 -6.05 5.06
CA GLY A 145 -13.47 -7.25 5.82
C GLY A 145 -13.44 -7.08 7.34
N GLY A 146 -14.33 -6.24 7.90
CA GLY A 146 -14.50 -6.06 9.35
C GLY A 146 -13.49 -5.10 9.99
N LEU A 147 -12.74 -4.33 9.21
CA LEU A 147 -11.92 -3.24 9.73
C LEU A 147 -12.73 -1.93 9.80
N ARG A 148 -12.57 -1.19 10.88
CA ARG A 148 -13.14 0.13 11.10
C ARG A 148 -12.05 1.18 11.20
N LEU A 149 -12.24 2.30 10.50
CA LEU A 149 -11.40 3.49 10.63
C LEU A 149 -11.59 4.11 12.02
N LEU A 150 -10.50 4.44 12.69
CA LEU A 150 -10.50 5.22 13.92
C LEU A 150 -10.70 6.69 13.57
N THR A 151 -11.72 7.32 14.15
CA THR A 151 -12.11 8.70 13.84
C THR A 151 -11.62 9.72 14.86
N GLU A 152 -11.20 9.26 16.04
CA GLU A 152 -10.67 10.13 17.10
C GLU A 152 -9.24 10.61 16.79
N ILE A 153 -8.45 9.80 16.10
CA ILE A 153 -7.11 10.18 15.63
C ILE A 153 -7.26 10.95 14.31
N LYS A 154 -6.94 12.24 14.33
CA LYS A 154 -7.14 13.14 13.18
C LYS A 154 -6.02 13.09 12.13
N GLU A 155 -4.90 12.49 12.47
CA GLU A 155 -3.77 12.32 11.57
C GLU A 155 -4.15 11.35 10.44
N THR A 156 -4.16 11.87 9.23
CA THR A 156 -4.37 11.10 7.98
C THR A 156 -3.08 11.15 7.16
N PRO A 157 -2.16 10.23 7.39
CA PRO A 157 -0.93 10.18 6.60
C PRO A 157 -1.24 9.97 5.13
N GLU A 158 -0.49 10.64 4.27
CA GLU A 158 -0.65 10.55 2.81
C GLU A 158 0.68 10.18 2.17
N VAL A 159 0.63 9.32 1.17
CA VAL A 159 1.80 8.82 0.45
C VAL A 159 1.55 8.86 -1.04
N THR A 160 2.50 9.40 -1.79
CA THR A 160 2.46 9.35 -3.25
C THR A 160 3.02 8.02 -3.73
N PHE A 161 2.25 7.33 -4.55
CA PHE A 161 2.69 6.18 -5.32
C PHE A 161 3.06 6.63 -6.73
N TYR A 162 4.18 6.17 -7.22
CA TYR A 162 4.63 6.39 -8.58
C TYR A 162 4.66 5.07 -9.34
N LEU A 163 4.04 5.03 -10.50
CA LEU A 163 4.26 3.99 -11.50
C LEU A 163 5.41 4.44 -12.37
N VAL A 164 6.45 3.64 -12.40
CA VAL A 164 7.72 3.95 -13.06
C VAL A 164 7.99 2.93 -14.15
N ALA A 165 8.47 3.38 -15.30
CA ALA A 165 8.91 2.55 -16.41
C ALA A 165 10.29 2.96 -16.87
N HIS A 166 11.01 2.05 -17.54
CA HIS A 166 12.24 2.42 -18.21
C HIS A 166 11.95 3.20 -19.49
N ARG A 167 12.70 4.26 -19.76
CA ARG A 167 12.51 5.16 -20.91
C ARG A 167 12.54 4.43 -22.24
N LEU A 168 13.43 3.44 -22.39
CA LEU A 168 13.59 2.67 -23.63
C LEU A 168 12.45 1.68 -23.88
N THR A 169 11.78 1.19 -22.85
CA THR A 169 10.78 0.11 -23.00
C THR A 169 9.33 0.59 -22.87
N LYS A 170 9.07 1.76 -22.29
CA LYS A 170 7.71 2.27 -22.02
C LYS A 170 6.79 2.36 -23.25
N ASP A 171 7.38 2.51 -24.44
CA ASP A 171 6.65 2.65 -25.71
C ASP A 171 6.51 1.32 -26.47
N ILE A 172 7.08 0.23 -25.97
CA ILE A 172 6.86 -1.11 -26.52
C ILE A 172 5.36 -1.45 -26.39
N PRO A 173 4.68 -1.87 -27.46
CA PRO A 173 3.21 -2.02 -27.48
C PRO A 173 2.65 -2.82 -26.31
N LYS A 174 3.24 -3.98 -25.99
CA LYS A 174 2.80 -4.81 -24.85
C LYS A 174 2.96 -4.13 -23.49
N ILE A 175 3.99 -3.31 -23.31
CA ILE A 175 4.24 -2.57 -22.07
C ILE A 175 3.30 -1.37 -21.97
N ARG A 176 3.09 -0.69 -23.09
CA ARG A 176 2.21 0.49 -23.16
C ARG A 176 0.78 0.18 -22.78
N VAL A 177 0.20 -0.93 -23.27
CA VAL A 177 -1.17 -1.30 -22.88
C VAL A 177 -1.30 -1.62 -21.40
N VAL A 178 -0.27 -2.20 -20.79
CA VAL A 178 -0.22 -2.42 -19.34
C VAL A 178 -0.11 -1.09 -18.58
N ILE A 179 0.73 -0.16 -19.07
CA ILE A 179 0.82 1.20 -18.48
C ILE A 179 -0.55 1.89 -18.52
N ASP A 180 -1.25 1.83 -19.65
CA ASP A 180 -2.54 2.50 -19.82
C ASP A 180 -3.62 1.86 -18.92
N CYS A 181 -3.59 0.54 -18.74
CA CYS A 181 -4.42 -0.15 -17.77
C CYS A 181 -4.16 0.36 -16.33
N TYR A 182 -2.91 0.39 -15.89
CA TYR A 182 -2.57 0.88 -14.55
C TYR A 182 -2.87 2.36 -14.36
N ARG A 183 -2.71 3.20 -15.39
CA ARG A 183 -3.13 4.61 -15.36
C ARG A 183 -4.62 4.74 -15.07
N LYS A 184 -5.46 3.99 -15.78
CA LYS A 184 -6.90 3.98 -15.55
C LYS A 184 -7.23 3.59 -14.12
N ILE A 185 -6.60 2.52 -13.61
CA ILE A 185 -6.76 2.05 -12.23
C ILE A 185 -6.33 3.12 -11.22
N MET A 186 -5.20 3.77 -11.46
CA MET A 186 -4.70 4.82 -10.56
C MET A 186 -5.55 6.10 -10.60
N MET A 187 -6.29 6.34 -11.67
CA MET A 187 -7.19 7.50 -11.81
C MET A 187 -8.62 7.20 -11.34
N SER A 188 -9.01 5.92 -11.23
CA SER A 188 -10.33 5.56 -10.69
C SER A 188 -10.40 5.88 -9.20
N SER A 189 -11.60 6.22 -8.71
CA SER A 189 -11.84 6.34 -7.28
C SER A 189 -11.63 4.98 -6.61
N TRP A 190 -10.90 4.98 -5.51
CA TRP A 190 -10.78 3.81 -4.62
C TRP A 190 -11.59 4.07 -3.36
N ASP A 191 -12.74 4.74 -3.56
CA ASP A 191 -13.70 5.08 -2.52
C ASP A 191 -14.56 3.88 -2.15
#